data_d81382012f9e892ae3130332e51d1bda
#
_entry.id   d81382012f9e892ae3130332e51d1bda
#
_cell.length_a   1.000
_cell.length_b   1.000
_cell.length_c   1.000
_cell.angle_alpha   90.00
_cell.angle_beta   90.00
_cell.angle_gamma   90.00
#
_symmetry.space_group_name_H-M   'P 1'
#
loop_
_entity.id
_entity.type
_entity.pdbx_description
1 polymer ?
#
loop_
_entity_poly.entity_id
_entity_poly.type
_entity_poly.pdbx_seq_one_letter_code
_entity_poly.pdbx_strand_id
1 'polypeptide(L)'
;MSALDALYQQLILDHSKRPIGKRELAEVPGAVTASHHELNPSCGDEITLSIAVDPASGELVDLAWEGAGCSISMASASVLSQLVRDSPSMSAADAHALITAFREMIQSRGNTEFEPDEDLLGDAVAFQGVSKFVMRIKCAMLAWVALEADLKKVS
;
A
#
# COMPACT_ATOMS: atom_id res chain seq x y z
N MET A 1 -2.09 -26.26 -2.00
CA MET A 1 -1.32 -25.00 -1.93
C MET A 1 0.05 -25.18 -2.55
N SER A 2 0.44 -24.26 -3.41
CA SER A 2 1.78 -24.30 -4.02
C SER A 2 2.84 -23.80 -3.03
N ALA A 3 4.12 -24.09 -3.33
CA ALA A 3 5.24 -23.54 -2.55
C ALA A 3 5.26 -22.00 -2.63
N LEU A 4 4.85 -21.44 -3.77
CA LEU A 4 4.76 -20.00 -3.98
C LEU A 4 3.70 -19.37 -3.06
N ASP A 5 2.54 -20.03 -2.93
CA ASP A 5 1.48 -19.54 -2.02
C ASP A 5 1.96 -19.51 -0.58
N ALA A 6 2.68 -20.54 -0.14
CA ALA A 6 3.24 -20.59 1.21
C ALA A 6 4.26 -19.46 1.43
N LEU A 7 5.10 -19.18 0.43
CA LEU A 7 6.07 -18.11 0.49
C LEU A 7 5.39 -16.74 0.60
N TYR A 8 4.34 -16.51 -0.18
CA TYR A 8 3.59 -15.26 -0.13
C TYR A 8 2.86 -15.08 1.21
N GLN A 9 2.31 -16.15 1.76
CA GLN A 9 1.70 -16.09 3.10
C GLN A 9 2.73 -15.73 4.15
N GLN A 10 3.93 -16.30 4.08
CA GLN A 10 5.00 -15.98 5.01
C GLN A 10 5.43 -14.52 4.89
N LEU A 11 5.52 -13.99 3.67
CA LEU A 11 5.84 -12.59 3.41
C LEU A 11 4.81 -11.66 4.05
N ILE A 12 3.53 -11.96 3.89
CA ILE A 12 2.45 -11.17 4.49
C ILE A 12 2.55 -11.21 6.03
N LEU A 13 2.79 -12.39 6.61
CA LEU A 13 2.94 -12.52 8.06
C LEU A 13 4.13 -11.72 8.58
N ASP A 14 5.27 -11.79 7.90
CA ASP A 14 6.47 -11.06 8.30
C ASP A 14 6.23 -9.54 8.28
N HIS A 15 5.59 -9.03 7.24
CA HIS A 15 5.24 -7.62 7.16
C HIS A 15 4.25 -7.20 8.23
N SER A 16 3.30 -8.06 8.61
CA SER A 16 2.33 -7.76 9.66
C SER A 16 2.98 -7.69 11.04
N LYS A 17 4.02 -8.48 11.27
CA LYS A 17 4.75 -8.53 12.55
C LYS A 17 5.77 -7.41 12.69
N ARG A 18 6.38 -7.01 11.58
CA ARG A 18 7.43 -5.98 11.54
C ARG A 18 7.11 -4.97 10.45
N PRO A 19 6.04 -4.18 10.61
CA PRO A 19 5.58 -3.30 9.56
C PRO A 19 6.57 -2.18 9.26
N ILE A 20 6.80 -1.97 7.97
CA ILE A 20 7.62 -0.89 7.46
C ILE A 20 6.75 0.37 7.36
N GLY A 21 7.30 1.51 7.75
CA GLY A 21 6.62 2.80 7.61
C GLY A 21 5.62 3.13 8.71
N LYS A 22 5.42 2.25 9.67
CA LYS A 22 4.52 2.51 10.80
C LYS A 22 5.22 3.41 11.82
N ARG A 23 5.17 4.70 11.55
CA ARG A 23 5.84 5.74 12.31
C ARG A 23 5.25 7.10 11.96
N GLU A 24 5.71 8.15 12.61
CA GLU A 24 5.37 9.52 12.25
C GLU A 24 6.11 9.93 10.97
N LEU A 25 5.47 10.81 10.21
CA LEU A 25 6.08 11.37 9.01
C LEU A 25 7.31 12.20 9.38
N ALA A 26 8.40 12.03 8.63
CA ALA A 26 9.60 12.83 8.84
C ALA A 26 9.33 14.30 8.49
N GLU A 27 9.96 15.22 9.23
CA GLU A 27 9.93 16.63 8.87
C GLU A 27 10.93 16.89 7.75
N VAL A 28 10.39 17.26 6.58
CA VAL A 28 11.20 17.58 5.40
C VAL A 28 10.96 19.06 5.09
N PRO A 29 11.96 19.93 5.32
CA PRO A 29 11.80 21.36 5.06
C PRO A 29 11.40 21.63 3.61
N GLY A 30 10.38 22.46 3.42
CA GLY A 30 9.89 22.83 2.10
C GLY A 30 8.95 21.80 1.44
N ALA A 31 8.76 20.63 2.01
CA ALA A 31 7.84 19.64 1.48
C ALA A 31 6.38 20.00 1.75
N VAL A 32 5.52 19.64 0.80
CA VAL A 32 4.07 19.71 1.00
C VAL A 32 3.62 18.38 1.58
N THR A 33 2.82 18.43 2.64
CA THR A 33 2.35 17.22 3.32
C THR A 33 0.84 17.05 3.17
N ALA A 34 0.39 15.80 3.18
CA ALA A 34 -1.02 15.45 3.24
C ALA A 34 -1.20 14.24 4.14
N SER A 35 -2.35 14.15 4.76
CA SER A 35 -2.70 13.05 5.64
C SER A 35 -4.15 12.68 5.41
N HIS A 36 -4.46 11.38 5.44
CA HIS A 36 -5.81 10.87 5.27
C HIS A 36 -6.05 9.69 6.20
N HIS A 37 -7.18 9.74 6.90
CA HIS A 37 -7.65 8.64 7.74
C HIS A 37 -8.67 7.83 6.95
N GLU A 38 -8.45 6.52 6.85
CA GLU A 38 -9.36 5.61 6.17
C GLU A 38 -9.81 4.52 7.14
N LEU A 39 -11.07 4.17 7.05
CA LEU A 39 -11.70 3.23 7.95
C LEU A 39 -12.41 2.14 7.16
N ASN A 40 -12.23 0.89 7.59
CA ASN A 40 -13.01 -0.25 7.11
C ASN A 40 -13.93 -0.72 8.25
N PRO A 41 -15.19 -0.25 8.29
CA PRO A 41 -16.06 -0.56 9.41
C PRO A 41 -16.43 -2.05 9.52
N SER A 42 -16.36 -2.78 8.42
CA SER A 42 -16.68 -4.22 8.40
C SER A 42 -15.70 -5.05 9.23
N CYS A 43 -14.42 -4.65 9.27
CA CYS A 43 -13.37 -5.35 10.00
C CYS A 43 -12.81 -4.56 11.17
N GLY A 44 -13.24 -3.32 11.36
CA GLY A 44 -12.68 -2.45 12.39
C GLY A 44 -11.26 -1.98 12.11
N ASP A 45 -10.79 -2.14 10.87
CA ASP A 45 -9.46 -1.66 10.47
C ASP A 45 -9.48 -0.15 10.29
N GLU A 46 -8.41 0.51 10.72
CA GLU A 46 -8.23 1.94 10.45
C GLU A 46 -6.77 2.24 10.18
N ILE A 47 -6.52 3.23 9.35
CA ILE A 47 -5.19 3.70 9.03
C ILE A 47 -5.22 5.21 8.81
N THR A 48 -4.19 5.89 9.31
CA THR A 48 -3.90 7.27 8.93
C THR A 48 -2.58 7.25 8.19
N LEU A 49 -2.62 7.58 6.91
CA LEU A 49 -1.44 7.56 6.06
C LEU A 49 -1.09 8.99 5.67
N SER A 50 0.18 9.32 5.80
CA SER A 50 0.69 10.66 5.53
C SER A 50 1.81 10.61 4.50
N ILE A 51 1.86 11.60 3.63
CA ILE A 51 2.92 11.73 2.64
C ILE A 51 3.54 13.12 2.69
N ALA A 52 4.80 13.20 2.26
CA ALA A 52 5.50 14.45 2.00
C ALA A 52 5.95 14.44 0.55
N VAL A 53 5.71 15.54 -0.15
CA VAL A 53 6.02 15.68 -1.58
C VAL A 53 6.87 16.91 -1.77
N ASP A 54 7.93 16.79 -2.57
CA ASP A 54 8.73 17.93 -3.00
C ASP A 54 7.94 18.73 -4.06
N PRO A 55 7.55 19.98 -3.78
CA PRO A 55 6.75 20.74 -4.73
C PRO A 55 7.51 21.10 -6.02
N ALA A 56 8.84 21.09 -5.99
CA ALA A 56 9.65 21.43 -7.15
C ALA A 56 9.70 20.26 -8.16
N SER A 57 9.83 19.02 -7.65
CA SER A 57 9.95 17.84 -8.51
C SER A 57 8.66 17.04 -8.64
N GLY A 58 7.73 17.20 -7.68
CA GLY A 58 6.52 16.38 -7.59
C GLY A 58 6.78 14.97 -7.09
N GLU A 59 7.97 14.70 -6.56
CA GLU A 59 8.34 13.37 -6.07
C GLU A 59 7.95 13.19 -4.61
N LEU A 60 7.55 11.96 -4.25
CA LEU A 60 7.33 11.59 -2.86
C LEU A 60 8.68 11.47 -2.14
N VAL A 61 8.83 12.24 -1.06
CA VAL A 61 10.06 12.23 -0.26
C VAL A 61 9.90 11.44 1.03
N ASP A 62 8.68 11.22 1.48
CA ASP A 62 8.42 10.34 2.62
C ASP A 62 6.97 9.83 2.60
N LEU A 63 6.77 8.67 3.21
CA LEU A 63 5.45 8.09 3.45
C LEU A 63 5.51 7.38 4.80
N ALA A 64 4.53 7.65 5.65
CA ALA A 64 4.43 7.02 6.96
C ALA A 64 2.96 6.77 7.29
N TRP A 65 2.71 5.84 8.18
CA TRP A 65 1.35 5.51 8.57
C TRP A 65 1.27 5.05 10.01
N GLU A 66 0.09 5.22 10.57
CA GLU A 66 -0.32 4.71 11.87
C GLU A 66 -1.67 4.03 11.71
N GLY A 67 -1.97 3.08 12.55
CA GLY A 67 -3.25 2.42 12.48
C GLY A 67 -3.28 1.10 13.23
N ALA A 68 -4.44 0.47 13.20
CA ALA A 68 -4.69 -0.82 13.80
C ALA A 68 -5.66 -1.61 12.92
N GLY A 69 -5.49 -2.90 12.86
CA GLY A 69 -6.35 -3.75 12.07
C GLY A 69 -5.82 -5.17 11.94
N CYS A 70 -6.38 -5.91 11.02
CA CYS A 70 -5.98 -7.29 10.78
C CYS A 70 -4.59 -7.36 10.14
N SER A 71 -4.01 -8.56 10.12
CA SER A 71 -2.69 -8.78 9.52
C SER A 71 -2.63 -8.41 8.04
N ILE A 72 -3.72 -8.57 7.30
CA ILE A 72 -3.78 -8.21 5.88
C ILE A 72 -3.65 -6.69 5.70
N SER A 73 -4.41 -5.91 6.48
CA SER A 73 -4.33 -4.44 6.41
C SER A 73 -2.95 -3.92 6.76
N MET A 74 -2.38 -4.45 7.84
CA MET A 74 -1.07 -4.01 8.34
C MET A 74 0.04 -4.42 7.37
N ALA A 75 -0.01 -5.64 6.86
CA ALA A 75 0.98 -6.12 5.88
C ALA A 75 0.91 -5.33 4.57
N SER A 76 -0.29 -5.00 4.11
CA SER A 76 -0.48 -4.24 2.88
C SER A 76 0.10 -2.83 3.01
N ALA A 77 -0.14 -2.15 4.12
CA ALA A 77 0.44 -0.83 4.40
C ALA A 77 1.97 -0.91 4.46
N SER A 78 2.51 -1.96 5.07
CA SER A 78 3.95 -2.20 5.15
C SER A 78 4.57 -2.38 3.77
N VAL A 79 3.97 -3.20 2.93
CA VAL A 79 4.46 -3.46 1.56
C VAL A 79 4.41 -2.17 0.72
N LEU A 80 3.33 -1.40 0.82
CA LEU A 80 3.23 -0.12 0.12
C LEU A 80 4.36 0.82 0.55
N SER A 81 4.63 0.91 1.85
CA SER A 81 5.71 1.74 2.39
C SER A 81 7.08 1.30 1.87
N GLN A 82 7.30 -0.01 1.79
CA GLN A 82 8.53 -0.56 1.24
C GLN A 82 8.72 -0.16 -0.23
N LEU A 83 7.67 -0.27 -1.03
CA LEU A 83 7.74 0.08 -2.46
C LEU A 83 8.06 1.55 -2.67
N VAL A 84 7.47 2.43 -1.88
CA VAL A 84 7.75 3.87 -1.95
C VAL A 84 9.18 4.16 -1.48
N ARG A 85 9.60 3.56 -0.38
CA ARG A 85 10.96 3.73 0.16
C ARG A 85 12.03 3.29 -0.84
N ASP A 86 11.79 2.19 -1.54
CA ASP A 86 12.76 1.59 -2.45
C ASP A 86 12.75 2.23 -3.84
N SER A 87 11.88 3.22 -4.07
CA SER A 87 11.75 3.95 -5.34
C SER A 87 12.14 5.42 -5.13
N PRO A 88 13.42 5.76 -5.26
CA PRO A 88 13.93 7.07 -4.83
C PRO A 88 13.39 8.27 -5.63
N SER A 89 12.76 8.03 -6.77
CA SER A 89 12.25 9.10 -7.64
C SER A 89 10.78 8.89 -7.98
N MET A 90 10.01 8.38 -7.05
CA MET A 90 8.58 8.13 -7.30
C MET A 90 7.81 9.44 -7.36
N SER A 91 7.27 9.76 -8.55
CA SER A 91 6.38 10.89 -8.73
C SER A 91 4.95 10.54 -8.34
N ALA A 92 4.07 11.54 -8.27
CA ALA A 92 2.64 11.29 -8.07
C ALA A 92 2.06 10.40 -9.18
N ALA A 93 2.49 10.59 -10.42
CA ALA A 93 2.05 9.75 -11.54
C ALA A 93 2.49 8.30 -11.36
N ASP A 94 3.72 8.07 -10.91
CA ASP A 94 4.24 6.73 -10.63
C ASP A 94 3.44 6.08 -9.50
N ALA A 95 3.11 6.84 -8.46
CA ALA A 95 2.30 6.35 -7.35
C ALA A 95 0.89 5.96 -7.81
N HIS A 96 0.27 6.77 -8.68
CA HIS A 96 -1.03 6.44 -9.25
C HIS A 96 -0.98 5.18 -10.11
N ALA A 97 0.07 4.99 -10.89
CA ALA A 97 0.26 3.78 -11.69
C ALA A 97 0.38 2.55 -10.78
N LEU A 98 1.09 2.68 -9.68
CA LEU A 98 1.26 1.62 -8.69
C LEU A 98 -0.08 1.26 -8.05
N ILE A 99 -0.87 2.25 -7.65
CA ILE A 99 -2.21 2.04 -7.06
C ILE A 99 -3.12 1.34 -8.07
N THR A 100 -3.12 1.79 -9.31
CA THR A 100 -3.94 1.20 -10.37
C THR A 100 -3.59 -0.27 -10.59
N ALA A 101 -2.30 -0.59 -10.67
CA ALA A 101 -1.83 -1.95 -10.86
C ALA A 101 -2.25 -2.86 -9.69
N PHE A 102 -2.12 -2.37 -8.46
CA PHE A 102 -2.53 -3.13 -7.28
C PHE A 102 -4.06 -3.35 -7.27
N ARG A 103 -4.82 -2.31 -7.55
CA ARG A 103 -6.28 -2.38 -7.61
C ARG A 103 -6.76 -3.39 -8.65
N GLU A 104 -6.17 -3.39 -9.83
CA GLU A 104 -6.52 -4.36 -10.88
C GLU A 104 -6.25 -5.79 -10.42
N MET A 105 -5.12 -6.03 -9.79
CA MET A 105 -4.78 -7.34 -9.25
C MET A 105 -5.77 -7.79 -8.18
N ILE A 106 -6.10 -6.92 -7.24
CA ILE A 106 -7.06 -7.21 -6.16
C ILE A 106 -8.46 -7.44 -6.73
N GLN A 107 -8.86 -6.67 -7.74
CA GLN A 107 -10.18 -6.80 -8.37
C GLN A 107 -10.28 -8.01 -9.31
N SER A 108 -9.19 -8.70 -9.58
CA SER A 108 -9.21 -9.92 -10.38
C SER A 108 -9.97 -11.06 -9.69
N ARG A 109 -10.17 -10.95 -8.38
CA ARG A 109 -10.99 -11.88 -7.56
C ARG A 109 -10.59 -13.35 -7.73
N GLY A 110 -9.30 -13.61 -7.78
CA GLY A 110 -8.79 -14.96 -7.91
C GLY A 110 -8.79 -15.51 -9.34
N ASN A 111 -8.98 -14.66 -10.34
CA ASN A 111 -8.87 -15.07 -11.74
C ASN A 111 -7.44 -15.53 -12.02
N THR A 112 -7.26 -16.82 -12.28
CA THR A 112 -5.94 -17.43 -12.50
C THR A 112 -5.29 -16.99 -13.80
N GLU A 113 -6.06 -16.41 -14.73
CA GLU A 113 -5.54 -15.90 -16.00
C GLU A 113 -4.99 -14.46 -15.87
N PHE A 114 -5.29 -13.78 -14.75
CA PHE A 114 -4.76 -12.45 -14.51
C PHE A 114 -3.26 -12.54 -14.18
N GLU A 115 -2.45 -11.77 -14.89
CA GLU A 115 -1.01 -11.67 -14.65
C GLU A 115 -0.69 -10.29 -14.10
N PRO A 116 -0.29 -10.19 -12.82
CA PRO A 116 0.10 -8.89 -12.25
C PRO A 116 1.44 -8.43 -12.82
N ASP A 117 1.63 -7.10 -12.86
CA ASP A 117 2.89 -6.50 -13.25
C ASP A 117 3.90 -6.63 -12.09
N GLU A 118 4.67 -7.70 -12.09
CA GLU A 118 5.62 -8.01 -11.01
C GLU A 118 6.75 -6.99 -10.92
N ASP A 119 7.15 -6.39 -12.04
CA ASP A 119 8.20 -5.37 -12.04
C ASP A 119 7.75 -4.11 -11.30
N LEU A 120 6.50 -3.75 -11.44
CA LEU A 120 5.92 -2.58 -10.79
C LEU A 120 5.51 -2.90 -9.34
N LEU A 121 4.83 -4.03 -9.13
CA LEU A 121 4.24 -4.36 -7.83
C LEU A 121 5.23 -5.00 -6.84
N GLY A 122 6.30 -5.62 -7.32
CA GLY A 122 7.26 -6.27 -6.43
C GLY A 122 6.57 -7.23 -5.46
N ASP A 123 6.86 -7.08 -4.16
CA ASP A 123 6.29 -7.95 -3.12
C ASP A 123 4.77 -7.83 -2.98
N ALA A 124 4.16 -6.78 -3.53
CA ALA A 124 2.71 -6.61 -3.47
C ALA A 124 1.96 -7.72 -4.25
N VAL A 125 2.62 -8.44 -5.15
CA VAL A 125 2.01 -9.58 -5.84
C VAL A 125 1.57 -10.68 -4.87
N ALA A 126 2.15 -10.71 -3.67
CA ALA A 126 1.75 -11.67 -2.63
C ALA A 126 0.26 -11.55 -2.27
N PHE A 127 -0.34 -10.38 -2.49
CA PHE A 127 -1.75 -10.15 -2.18
C PHE A 127 -2.71 -10.66 -3.27
N GLN A 128 -2.20 -11.19 -4.38
CA GLN A 128 -3.07 -11.78 -5.41
C GLN A 128 -3.94 -12.90 -4.83
N GLY A 129 -3.40 -13.72 -3.93
CA GLY A 129 -4.16 -14.77 -3.26
C GLY A 129 -5.27 -14.24 -2.37
N VAL A 130 -5.10 -13.04 -1.82
CA VAL A 130 -6.12 -12.38 -0.99
C VAL A 130 -7.34 -11.97 -1.84
N SER A 131 -7.16 -11.73 -3.13
CA SER A 131 -8.24 -11.31 -4.03
C SER A 131 -9.37 -12.32 -4.15
N LYS A 132 -9.13 -13.58 -3.78
CA LYS A 132 -10.15 -14.65 -3.72
C LYS A 132 -11.17 -14.41 -2.62
N PHE A 133 -10.82 -13.64 -1.60
CA PHE A 133 -11.60 -13.47 -0.39
C PHE A 133 -12.19 -12.07 -0.37
N VAL A 134 -13.44 -11.93 -0.83
CA VAL A 134 -14.13 -10.65 -0.98
C VAL A 134 -14.07 -9.80 0.30
N MET A 135 -14.21 -10.44 1.47
CA MET A 135 -14.15 -9.75 2.75
C MET A 135 -12.78 -9.13 3.05
N ARG A 136 -11.72 -9.64 2.42
CA ARG A 136 -10.35 -9.17 2.66
C ARG A 136 -9.86 -8.16 1.64
N ILE A 137 -10.60 -7.97 0.55
CA ILE A 137 -10.24 -7.01 -0.50
C ILE A 137 -10.13 -5.60 0.08
N LYS A 138 -11.10 -5.20 0.89
CA LYS A 138 -11.11 -3.87 1.53
C LYS A 138 -9.94 -3.71 2.50
N CYS A 139 -9.58 -4.78 3.22
CA CYS A 139 -8.44 -4.77 4.12
C CYS A 139 -7.13 -4.53 3.34
N ALA A 140 -6.94 -5.25 2.24
CA ALA A 140 -5.75 -5.11 1.40
C ALA A 140 -5.66 -3.72 0.75
N MET A 141 -6.80 -3.12 0.41
CA MET A 141 -6.85 -1.82 -0.28
C MET A 141 -6.74 -0.61 0.65
N LEU A 142 -6.90 -0.78 1.95
CA LEU A 142 -7.06 0.33 2.89
C LEU A 142 -5.97 1.39 2.79
N ALA A 143 -4.71 1.00 2.85
CA ALA A 143 -3.57 1.92 2.75
C ALA A 143 -3.47 2.56 1.36
N TRP A 144 -3.78 1.80 0.32
CA TRP A 144 -3.69 2.25 -1.07
C TRP A 144 -4.74 3.32 -1.37
N VAL A 145 -5.95 3.14 -0.85
CA VAL A 145 -7.04 4.14 -0.94
C VAL A 145 -6.63 5.41 -0.19
N ALA A 146 -6.01 5.28 0.98
CA ALA A 146 -5.53 6.42 1.75
C ALA A 146 -4.46 7.19 0.99
N LEU A 147 -3.53 6.49 0.34
CA LEU A 147 -2.50 7.13 -0.50
C LEU A 147 -3.14 7.89 -1.67
N GLU A 148 -4.12 7.28 -2.33
CA GLU A 148 -4.83 7.94 -3.43
C GLU A 148 -5.47 9.24 -2.97
N ALA A 149 -6.09 9.25 -1.80
CA ALA A 149 -6.69 10.44 -1.22
C ALA A 149 -5.64 11.52 -0.93
N ASP A 150 -4.49 11.12 -0.37
CA ASP A 150 -3.39 12.05 -0.09
C ASP A 150 -2.84 12.68 -1.38
N LEU A 151 -2.69 11.89 -2.43
CA LEU A 151 -2.20 12.39 -3.72
C LEU A 151 -3.12 13.44 -4.31
N LYS A 152 -4.43 13.31 -4.13
CA LYS A 152 -5.40 14.32 -4.57
C LYS A 152 -5.25 15.63 -3.82
N LYS A 153 -4.85 15.58 -2.54
CA LYS A 153 -4.68 16.77 -1.71
C LYS A 153 -3.45 17.60 -2.09
N VAL A 154 -2.44 16.95 -2.65
CA VAL A 154 -1.17 17.62 -3.02
C VAL A 154 -1.05 17.92 -4.52
N SER A 155 -2.04 17.52 -5.30
CA SER A 155 -2.05 17.79 -6.75
C SER A 155 -2.67 19.14 -7.08
#